data_3a4cdd0de21bc58d05dedea3f0ca0727
#
_entry.id   3a4cdd0de21bc58d05dedea3f0ca0727
#
_cell.length_a   1.000
_cell.length_b   1.000
_cell.length_c   1.000
_cell.angle_alpha   90.00
_cell.angle_beta   90.00
_cell.angle_gamma   90.00
#
_symmetry.space_group_name_H-M   'P 1'
#
loop_
_entity.id
_entity.type
_entity.pdbx_description
1 polymer ?
#
loop_
_entity_poly.entity_id
_entity_poly.type
_entity_poly.pdbx_seq_one_letter_code
_entity_poly.pdbx_strand_id
1 'polypeptide(L)'
;MKHFETKNLKGFGVEHLKNGIVASGAILQYLEMTQHYQIGHITSLSRIEEDRYVRLDKFTVRSLELLGSMNDGGTSLLGVIDKTISPMGARMLKRWVVFPLKDEKPINERLDVVEFFFREPDFKDFVEEKLHLIGDLERIVSKAAVGRISPREVVQLKVALQAIEPIKNACLNAENESLRRIGEHLNLCESIRNRIAREIKNDPPLLINKGGVIADGINAELDELRQIAYSGKDYLLQLQQRESERTEIP
;
A
#
# COMPACT_ATOMS: atom_id res chain seq x y z
N MET A 1 -9.04 21.24 -13.27
CA MET A 1 -8.83 21.12 -14.72
C MET A 1 -7.34 21.11 -15.06
N LYS A 2 -6.58 22.13 -14.70
CA LYS A 2 -5.13 22.19 -14.98
C LYS A 2 -4.37 20.94 -14.47
N HIS A 3 -4.59 20.55 -13.22
CA HIS A 3 -3.96 19.37 -12.61
C HIS A 3 -4.29 18.05 -13.33
N PHE A 4 -5.53 17.88 -13.77
CA PHE A 4 -5.97 16.65 -14.47
C PHE A 4 -5.80 16.73 -15.99
N GLU A 5 -5.21 17.80 -16.52
CA GLU A 5 -5.00 18.04 -17.95
C GLU A 5 -6.28 17.88 -18.81
N THR A 6 -7.44 18.20 -18.23
CA THR A 6 -8.76 18.07 -18.86
C THR A 6 -9.40 19.41 -19.17
N LYS A 7 -10.18 19.48 -20.27
CA LYS A 7 -10.92 20.68 -20.65
C LYS A 7 -12.12 20.95 -19.72
N ASN A 8 -12.70 19.91 -19.13
CA ASN A 8 -13.81 19.98 -18.19
C ASN A 8 -13.77 18.77 -17.24
N LEU A 9 -14.67 18.76 -16.25
CA LEU A 9 -14.77 17.69 -15.25
C LEU A 9 -15.94 16.72 -15.52
N LYS A 10 -16.53 16.74 -16.74
CA LYS A 10 -17.63 15.84 -17.10
C LYS A 10 -17.25 14.37 -16.98
N GLY A 11 -16.04 14.02 -17.43
CA GLY A 11 -15.52 12.65 -17.35
C GLY A 11 -15.41 12.09 -15.93
N PHE A 12 -15.36 12.96 -14.92
CA PHE A 12 -15.37 12.58 -13.50
C PHE A 12 -16.78 12.56 -12.90
N GLY A 13 -17.82 12.97 -13.63
CA GLY A 13 -19.20 13.00 -13.14
C GLY A 13 -19.47 14.04 -12.05
N VAL A 14 -18.57 15.00 -11.82
CA VAL A 14 -18.63 15.94 -10.69
C VAL A 14 -18.89 17.40 -11.11
N GLU A 15 -19.11 17.67 -12.38
CA GLU A 15 -19.22 19.04 -12.93
C GLU A 15 -20.31 19.90 -12.26
N HIS A 16 -21.37 19.27 -11.78
CA HIS A 16 -22.49 19.93 -11.07
C HIS A 16 -22.17 20.27 -9.60
N LEU A 17 -21.10 19.72 -9.03
CA LEU A 17 -20.73 19.85 -7.62
C LEU A 17 -19.84 21.08 -7.39
N LYS A 18 -20.38 22.29 -7.57
CA LYS A 18 -19.62 23.56 -7.48
C LYS A 18 -18.75 23.66 -6.22
N ASN A 19 -19.33 23.43 -5.04
CA ASN A 19 -18.61 23.51 -3.77
C ASN A 19 -17.56 22.40 -3.63
N GLY A 20 -17.86 21.19 -4.11
CA GLY A 20 -16.91 20.06 -4.12
C GLY A 20 -15.70 20.34 -5.00
N ILE A 21 -15.91 20.95 -6.18
CA ILE A 21 -14.83 21.35 -7.08
C ILE A 21 -13.95 22.42 -6.43
N VAL A 22 -14.55 23.44 -5.78
CA VAL A 22 -13.79 24.47 -5.07
C VAL A 22 -12.97 23.88 -3.93
N ALA A 23 -13.57 23.01 -3.11
CA ALA A 23 -12.87 22.33 -2.02
C ALA A 23 -11.70 21.46 -2.52
N SER A 24 -11.92 20.70 -3.59
CA SER A 24 -10.87 19.88 -4.21
C SER A 24 -9.73 20.72 -4.79
N GLY A 25 -10.07 21.85 -5.42
CA GLY A 25 -9.08 22.82 -5.91
C GLY A 25 -8.24 23.42 -4.77
N ALA A 26 -8.88 23.76 -3.65
CA ALA A 26 -8.20 24.27 -2.46
C ALA A 26 -7.23 23.24 -1.86
N ILE A 27 -7.60 21.94 -1.86
CA ILE A 27 -6.70 20.87 -1.40
C ILE A 27 -5.47 20.77 -2.32
N LEU A 28 -5.66 20.78 -3.64
CA LEU A 28 -4.53 20.72 -4.59
C LEU A 28 -3.61 21.93 -4.43
N GLN A 29 -4.19 23.14 -4.29
CA GLN A 29 -3.42 24.36 -4.06
C GLN A 29 -2.66 24.30 -2.72
N TYR A 30 -3.27 23.79 -1.66
CA TYR A 30 -2.60 23.60 -0.37
C TYR A 30 -1.41 22.66 -0.48
N LEU A 31 -1.55 21.55 -1.23
CA LEU A 31 -0.45 20.62 -1.47
C LEU A 31 0.71 21.29 -2.22
N GLU A 32 0.44 22.09 -3.24
CA GLU A 32 1.45 22.87 -3.95
C GLU A 32 2.15 23.87 -3.01
N MET A 33 1.39 24.62 -2.21
CA MET A 33 1.94 25.59 -1.25
C MET A 33 2.81 24.96 -0.17
N THR A 34 2.51 23.72 0.22
CA THR A 34 3.30 22.94 1.19
C THR A 34 4.43 22.13 0.53
N GLN A 35 4.82 22.50 -0.69
CA GLN A 35 5.93 21.89 -1.44
C GLN A 35 5.76 20.39 -1.76
N HIS A 36 4.53 19.90 -1.85
CA HIS A 36 4.24 18.56 -2.33
C HIS A 36 4.10 18.56 -3.86
N TYR A 37 5.22 18.73 -4.56
CA TYR A 37 5.22 18.89 -6.03
C TYR A 37 4.91 17.60 -6.80
N GLN A 38 5.06 16.42 -6.18
CA GLN A 38 4.81 15.13 -6.83
C GLN A 38 3.36 14.67 -6.59
N ILE A 39 2.40 15.43 -7.08
CA ILE A 39 0.96 15.13 -6.94
C ILE A 39 0.34 14.50 -8.20
N GLY A 40 1.16 14.15 -9.21
CA GLY A 40 0.70 13.53 -10.46
C GLY A 40 -0.02 12.18 -10.28
N HIS A 41 0.18 11.51 -9.12
CA HIS A 41 -0.54 10.29 -8.77
C HIS A 41 -2.03 10.51 -8.41
N ILE A 42 -2.44 11.76 -8.15
CA ILE A 42 -3.85 12.13 -7.95
C ILE A 42 -4.49 12.28 -9.33
N THR A 43 -5.01 11.19 -9.86
CA THR A 43 -5.50 11.11 -11.25
C THR A 43 -7.02 11.21 -11.38
N SER A 44 -7.75 11.15 -10.27
CA SER A 44 -9.21 11.13 -10.32
C SER A 44 -9.86 11.96 -9.21
N LEU A 45 -11.07 12.40 -9.49
CA LEU A 45 -11.95 13.08 -8.55
C LEU A 45 -13.31 12.38 -8.60
N SER A 46 -13.76 11.83 -7.48
CA SER A 46 -15.03 11.12 -7.40
C SER A 46 -15.89 11.65 -6.24
N ARG A 47 -17.21 11.60 -6.44
CA ARG A 47 -18.18 11.83 -5.38
C ARG A 47 -18.39 10.56 -4.56
N ILE A 48 -18.47 10.68 -3.25
CA ILE A 48 -19.03 9.61 -2.42
C ILE A 48 -20.56 9.67 -2.62
N GLU A 49 -21.11 8.62 -3.23
CA GLU A 49 -22.56 8.51 -3.48
C GLU A 49 -23.30 8.33 -2.15
N GLU A 50 -23.87 9.40 -1.63
CA GLU A 50 -24.62 9.39 -0.37
C GLU A 50 -25.82 8.44 -0.41
N ASP A 51 -26.38 8.22 -1.60
CA ASP A 51 -27.58 7.36 -1.76
C ASP A 51 -27.34 5.88 -1.49
N ARG A 52 -26.07 5.43 -1.51
CA ARG A 52 -25.68 4.02 -1.24
C ARG A 52 -25.52 3.71 0.25
N TYR A 53 -25.47 4.73 1.10
CA TYR A 53 -25.14 4.58 2.52
C TYR A 53 -26.25 5.15 3.41
N VAL A 54 -26.38 4.60 4.61
CA VAL A 54 -27.15 5.24 5.68
C VAL A 54 -26.40 6.48 6.13
N ARG A 55 -27.06 7.62 6.06
CA ARG A 55 -26.45 8.90 6.41
C ARG A 55 -26.35 9.04 7.93
N LEU A 56 -25.14 9.02 8.44
CA LEU A 56 -24.81 9.29 9.84
C LEU A 56 -24.11 10.66 9.92
N ASP A 57 -24.71 11.58 10.66
CA ASP A 57 -24.06 12.86 10.93
C ASP A 57 -23.00 12.72 12.06
N LYS A 58 -22.22 13.78 12.26
CA LYS A 58 -21.16 13.81 13.28
C LYS A 58 -21.71 13.59 14.70
N PHE A 59 -22.91 14.08 15.00
CA PHE A 59 -23.52 13.91 16.32
C PHE A 59 -23.95 12.47 16.53
N THR A 60 -24.58 11.85 15.54
CA THR A 60 -24.96 10.44 15.56
C THR A 60 -23.74 9.54 15.74
N VAL A 61 -22.67 9.74 14.95
CA VAL A 61 -21.41 8.97 15.09
C VAL A 61 -20.83 9.09 16.50
N ARG A 62 -20.88 10.29 17.09
CA ARG A 62 -20.39 10.54 18.45
C ARG A 62 -21.32 9.93 19.51
N SER A 63 -22.64 10.15 19.40
CA SER A 63 -23.62 9.70 20.39
C SER A 63 -23.74 8.17 20.46
N LEU A 64 -23.52 7.50 19.32
CA LEU A 64 -23.45 6.03 19.26
C LEU A 64 -22.06 5.48 19.61
N GLU A 65 -21.11 6.33 19.97
CA GLU A 65 -19.73 5.95 20.30
C GLU A 65 -19.08 5.03 19.24
N LEU A 66 -19.34 5.29 17.95
CA LEU A 66 -18.87 4.42 16.88
C LEU A 66 -17.35 4.39 16.76
N LEU A 67 -16.68 5.55 16.87
CA LEU A 67 -15.23 5.70 16.66
C LEU A 67 -14.45 6.03 17.93
N GLY A 68 -15.10 6.54 18.94
CA GLY A 68 -14.48 6.94 20.20
C GLY A 68 -15.52 6.94 21.32
N SER A 69 -15.10 6.69 22.55
CA SER A 69 -15.97 6.80 23.72
C SER A 69 -16.11 8.25 24.20
N MET A 70 -17.25 8.59 24.76
CA MET A 70 -17.48 9.87 25.43
C MET A 70 -16.97 9.88 26.87
N ASN A 71 -16.72 8.70 27.43
CA ASN A 71 -16.24 8.53 28.79
C ASN A 71 -14.75 8.21 28.80
N ASP A 72 -14.01 8.77 29.76
CA ASP A 72 -12.62 8.43 29.99
C ASP A 72 -12.47 6.94 30.33
N GLY A 73 -11.63 6.23 29.57
CA GLY A 73 -11.47 4.77 29.69
C GLY A 73 -12.57 3.92 29.06
N GLY A 74 -13.58 4.53 28.45
CA GLY A 74 -14.62 3.82 27.69
C GLY A 74 -14.12 3.25 26.37
N THR A 75 -14.87 2.29 25.82
CA THR A 75 -14.52 1.60 24.56
C THR A 75 -15.57 1.88 23.51
N SER A 76 -15.14 2.29 22.31
CA SER A 76 -16.02 2.52 21.15
C SER A 76 -16.42 1.20 20.48
N LEU A 77 -17.48 1.25 19.65
CA LEU A 77 -17.86 0.11 18.81
C LEU A 77 -16.66 -0.37 17.97
N LEU A 78 -16.00 0.54 17.27
CA LEU A 78 -14.82 0.21 16.45
C LEU A 78 -13.71 -0.45 17.30
N GLY A 79 -13.45 0.06 18.52
CA GLY A 79 -12.44 -0.52 19.42
C GLY A 79 -12.73 -1.95 19.84
N VAL A 80 -14.01 -2.36 19.88
CA VAL A 80 -14.41 -3.75 20.18
C VAL A 80 -14.29 -4.66 18.96
N ILE A 81 -14.79 -4.20 17.80
CA ILE A 81 -14.93 -5.05 16.60
C ILE A 81 -13.68 -5.07 15.71
N ASP A 82 -12.74 -4.11 15.86
CA ASP A 82 -11.54 -4.08 15.04
C ASP A 82 -10.58 -5.21 15.44
N LYS A 83 -10.62 -6.27 14.65
CA LYS A 83 -9.72 -7.42 14.68
C LYS A 83 -9.00 -7.56 13.35
N THR A 84 -8.88 -6.47 12.60
CA THR A 84 -8.24 -6.49 11.29
C THR A 84 -6.74 -6.75 11.41
N ILE A 85 -6.20 -7.48 10.45
CA ILE A 85 -4.78 -7.89 10.42
C ILE A 85 -3.93 -6.76 9.79
N SER A 86 -4.46 -6.10 8.76
CA SER A 86 -3.72 -5.09 8.02
C SER A 86 -4.20 -3.67 8.33
N PRO A 87 -3.29 -2.66 8.29
CA PRO A 87 -3.70 -1.25 8.44
C PRO A 87 -4.72 -0.80 7.39
N MET A 88 -4.67 -1.38 6.18
CA MET A 88 -5.66 -1.13 5.12
C MET A 88 -7.04 -1.65 5.53
N GLY A 89 -7.09 -2.85 6.10
CA GLY A 89 -8.32 -3.44 6.64
C GLY A 89 -8.92 -2.58 7.75
N ALA A 90 -8.10 -2.10 8.69
CA ALA A 90 -8.54 -1.22 9.77
C ALA A 90 -9.15 0.09 9.22
N ARG A 91 -8.52 0.72 8.21
CA ARG A 91 -9.09 1.89 7.54
C ARG A 91 -10.41 1.58 6.83
N MET A 92 -10.49 0.43 6.17
CA MET A 92 -11.73 -0.01 5.51
C MET A 92 -12.84 -0.26 6.52
N LEU A 93 -12.57 -0.98 7.61
CA LEU A 93 -13.54 -1.25 8.66
C LEU A 93 -14.05 0.05 9.29
N LYS A 94 -13.15 0.97 9.63
CA LYS A 94 -13.52 2.31 10.13
C LYS A 94 -14.47 3.03 9.17
N ARG A 95 -14.17 2.97 7.86
CA ARG A 95 -15.03 3.57 6.83
C ARG A 95 -16.39 2.87 6.76
N TRP A 96 -16.45 1.55 6.86
CA TRP A 96 -17.71 0.79 6.83
C TRP A 96 -18.60 1.08 8.02
N VAL A 97 -18.01 1.30 9.20
CA VAL A 97 -18.77 1.68 10.42
C VAL A 97 -19.43 3.05 10.26
N VAL A 98 -18.74 4.02 9.60
CA VAL A 98 -19.28 5.38 9.42
C VAL A 98 -20.19 5.49 8.20
N PHE A 99 -19.99 4.65 7.19
CA PHE A 99 -20.79 4.59 5.95
C PHE A 99 -21.44 3.21 5.79
N PRO A 100 -22.40 2.83 6.67
CA PRO A 100 -23.07 1.55 6.54
C PRO A 100 -23.92 1.52 5.27
N LEU A 101 -23.89 0.39 4.56
CA LEU A 101 -24.71 0.18 3.39
C LEU A 101 -26.19 0.14 3.76
N LYS A 102 -27.06 0.61 2.85
CA LYS A 102 -28.52 0.52 3.01
C LYS A 102 -29.17 -0.48 2.07
N ASP A 103 -28.51 -0.80 0.96
CA ASP A 103 -29.06 -1.70 -0.06
C ASP A 103 -28.81 -3.15 0.34
N GLU A 104 -29.84 -3.97 0.28
CA GLU A 104 -29.84 -5.37 0.71
C GLU A 104 -28.83 -6.23 -0.06
N LYS A 105 -28.74 -6.06 -1.37
CA LYS A 105 -27.86 -6.89 -2.21
C LYS A 105 -26.40 -6.81 -1.81
N PRO A 106 -25.72 -5.61 -1.73
CA PRO A 106 -24.34 -5.54 -1.31
C PRO A 106 -24.11 -5.89 0.17
N ILE A 107 -25.15 -5.81 1.02
CA ILE A 107 -25.08 -6.29 2.40
C ILE A 107 -24.99 -7.82 2.39
N ASN A 108 -25.89 -8.49 1.68
CA ASN A 108 -25.91 -9.94 1.59
C ASN A 108 -24.63 -10.48 0.94
N GLU A 109 -24.09 -9.84 -0.12
CA GLU A 109 -22.80 -10.21 -0.71
C GLU A 109 -21.65 -10.23 0.32
N ARG A 110 -21.66 -9.31 1.30
CA ARG A 110 -20.67 -9.32 2.39
C ARG A 110 -20.95 -10.43 3.42
N LEU A 111 -22.22 -10.64 3.75
CA LEU A 111 -22.63 -11.69 4.68
C LEU A 111 -22.33 -13.08 4.12
N ASP A 112 -22.52 -13.30 2.83
CA ASP A 112 -22.17 -14.56 2.15
C ASP A 112 -20.67 -14.89 2.29
N VAL A 113 -19.79 -13.88 2.20
CA VAL A 113 -18.34 -14.08 2.42
C VAL A 113 -18.07 -14.43 3.89
N VAL A 114 -18.72 -13.75 4.83
CA VAL A 114 -18.58 -14.05 6.27
C VAL A 114 -19.06 -15.46 6.56
N GLU A 115 -20.22 -15.86 6.04
CA GLU A 115 -20.74 -17.22 6.21
C GLU A 115 -19.79 -18.26 5.63
N PHE A 116 -19.21 -18.01 4.46
CA PHE A 116 -18.21 -18.89 3.86
C PHE A 116 -17.00 -19.09 4.79
N PHE A 117 -16.46 -18.03 5.38
CA PHE A 117 -15.36 -18.12 6.32
C PHE A 117 -15.72 -18.88 7.61
N PHE A 118 -16.98 -18.86 8.04
CA PHE A 118 -17.45 -19.68 9.15
C PHE A 118 -17.51 -21.17 8.80
N ARG A 119 -17.90 -21.48 7.56
CA ARG A 119 -18.00 -22.87 7.09
C ARG A 119 -16.65 -23.48 6.70
N GLU A 120 -15.73 -22.63 6.25
CA GLU A 120 -14.41 -23.02 5.73
C GLU A 120 -13.30 -22.38 6.59
N PRO A 121 -13.06 -22.85 7.84
CA PRO A 121 -12.07 -22.27 8.72
C PRO A 121 -10.64 -22.37 8.17
N ASP A 122 -10.30 -23.46 7.48
CA ASP A 122 -8.98 -23.67 6.88
C ASP A 122 -8.69 -22.61 5.79
N PHE A 123 -9.72 -22.25 5.01
CA PHE A 123 -9.61 -21.17 4.02
C PHE A 123 -9.38 -19.82 4.71
N LYS A 124 -10.14 -19.54 5.78
CA LYS A 124 -9.99 -18.32 6.58
C LYS A 124 -8.56 -18.21 7.12
N ASP A 125 -8.06 -19.26 7.77
CA ASP A 125 -6.74 -19.29 8.39
C ASP A 125 -5.62 -19.15 7.35
N PHE A 126 -5.79 -19.78 6.17
CA PHE A 126 -4.90 -19.58 5.03
C PHE A 126 -4.86 -18.12 4.57
N VAL A 127 -6.02 -17.47 4.38
CA VAL A 127 -6.07 -16.06 3.98
C VAL A 127 -5.45 -15.17 5.05
N GLU A 128 -5.73 -15.44 6.32
CA GLU A 128 -5.17 -14.73 7.47
C GLU A 128 -3.63 -14.77 7.46
N GLU A 129 -3.04 -15.95 7.29
CA GLU A 129 -1.58 -16.14 7.17
C GLU A 129 -0.99 -15.26 6.05
N LYS A 130 -1.62 -15.25 4.89
CA LYS A 130 -1.12 -14.45 3.74
C LYS A 130 -1.29 -12.95 3.96
N LEU A 131 -2.38 -12.51 4.61
CA LEU A 131 -2.61 -11.11 4.92
C LEU A 131 -1.52 -10.51 5.84
N HIS A 132 -0.94 -11.31 6.75
CA HIS A 132 0.19 -10.87 7.57
C HIS A 132 1.43 -10.48 6.75
N LEU A 133 1.61 -11.03 5.56
CA LEU A 133 2.73 -10.71 4.65
C LEU A 133 2.49 -9.45 3.82
N ILE A 134 1.25 -9.00 3.68
CA ILE A 134 0.89 -7.91 2.76
C ILE A 134 1.26 -6.53 3.33
N GLY A 135 1.06 -6.32 4.63
CA GLY A 135 1.38 -5.03 5.27
C GLY A 135 0.50 -3.87 4.79
N ASP A 136 1.07 -2.68 4.70
CA ASP A 136 0.37 -1.44 4.33
C ASP A 136 0.74 -0.98 2.91
N LEU A 137 0.13 -1.60 1.90
CA LEU A 137 0.37 -1.27 0.49
C LEU A 137 0.01 0.17 0.13
N GLU A 138 -1.08 0.72 0.68
CA GLU A 138 -1.50 2.10 0.40
C GLU A 138 -0.41 3.09 0.81
N ARG A 139 0.21 2.88 1.97
CA ARG A 139 1.30 3.71 2.47
C ARG A 139 2.58 3.56 1.63
N ILE A 140 2.92 2.33 1.24
CA ILE A 140 4.09 2.06 0.40
C ILE A 140 3.93 2.74 -0.97
N VAL A 141 2.77 2.59 -1.61
CA VAL A 141 2.46 3.21 -2.92
C VAL A 141 2.47 4.73 -2.82
N SER A 142 1.88 5.30 -1.75
CA SER A 142 1.91 6.74 -1.52
C SER A 142 3.33 7.28 -1.37
N LYS A 143 4.21 6.57 -0.65
CA LYS A 143 5.63 6.94 -0.54
C LYS A 143 6.37 6.83 -1.87
N ALA A 144 6.06 5.81 -2.67
CA ALA A 144 6.63 5.65 -4.01
C ALA A 144 6.24 6.81 -4.93
N ALA A 145 4.96 7.21 -4.89
CA ALA A 145 4.44 8.32 -5.70
C ALA A 145 5.14 9.65 -5.44
N VAL A 146 5.57 9.89 -4.19
CA VAL A 146 6.31 11.11 -3.81
C VAL A 146 7.83 10.92 -3.75
N GLY A 147 8.36 9.79 -4.22
CA GLY A 147 9.80 9.51 -4.27
C GLY A 147 10.47 9.32 -2.90
N ARG A 148 9.69 8.98 -1.85
CA ARG A 148 10.18 8.80 -0.47
C ARG A 148 10.20 7.35 0.01
N ILE A 149 10.06 6.41 -0.92
CA ILE A 149 10.12 4.98 -0.64
C ILE A 149 11.57 4.55 -0.36
N SER A 150 11.78 3.74 0.67
CA SER A 150 13.10 3.14 0.95
C SER A 150 13.28 1.83 0.17
N PRO A 151 14.53 1.38 -0.06
CA PRO A 151 14.79 0.10 -0.73
C PRO A 151 14.12 -1.10 -0.05
N ARG A 152 14.07 -1.13 1.27
CA ARG A 152 13.40 -2.18 2.04
C ARG A 152 11.89 -2.18 1.83
N GLU A 153 11.26 -1.00 1.73
CA GLU A 153 9.83 -0.89 1.42
C GLU A 153 9.53 -1.35 -0.01
N VAL A 154 10.45 -1.17 -0.96
CA VAL A 154 10.31 -1.73 -2.32
C VAL A 154 10.35 -3.27 -2.28
N VAL A 155 11.23 -3.87 -1.48
CA VAL A 155 11.24 -5.33 -1.29
C VAL A 155 9.97 -5.80 -0.57
N GLN A 156 9.51 -5.05 0.43
CA GLN A 156 8.23 -5.35 1.10
C GLN A 156 7.05 -5.32 0.13
N LEU A 157 7.02 -4.36 -0.81
CA LEU A 157 6.03 -4.33 -1.90
C LEU A 157 6.06 -5.62 -2.72
N LYS A 158 7.25 -6.09 -3.11
CA LYS A 158 7.40 -7.37 -3.82
C LYS A 158 6.82 -8.54 -3.04
N VAL A 159 7.17 -8.66 -1.75
CA VAL A 159 6.67 -9.74 -0.88
C VAL A 159 5.15 -9.68 -0.76
N ALA A 160 4.59 -8.50 -0.57
CA ALA A 160 3.14 -8.29 -0.52
C ALA A 160 2.45 -8.73 -1.83
N LEU A 161 2.98 -8.33 -2.99
CA LEU A 161 2.44 -8.74 -4.29
C LEU A 161 2.54 -10.25 -4.53
N GLN A 162 3.60 -10.90 -4.02
CA GLN A 162 3.72 -12.36 -4.06
C GLN A 162 2.68 -13.05 -3.17
N ALA A 163 2.34 -12.48 -2.01
CA ALA A 163 1.34 -13.03 -1.10
C ALA A 163 -0.09 -12.91 -1.64
N ILE A 164 -0.36 -11.98 -2.56
CA ILE A 164 -1.68 -11.83 -3.20
C ILE A 164 -1.99 -12.98 -4.16
N GLU A 165 -0.99 -13.54 -4.84
CA GLU A 165 -1.19 -14.59 -5.84
C GLU A 165 -1.90 -15.84 -5.28
N PRO A 166 -1.43 -16.46 -4.18
CA PRO A 166 -2.13 -17.59 -3.57
C PRO A 166 -3.53 -17.23 -3.06
N ILE A 167 -3.76 -16.02 -2.55
CA ILE A 167 -5.10 -15.54 -2.16
C ILE A 167 -6.01 -15.47 -3.37
N LYS A 168 -5.54 -14.87 -4.47
CA LYS A 168 -6.30 -14.81 -5.74
C LYS A 168 -6.72 -16.19 -6.21
N ASN A 169 -5.77 -17.13 -6.25
CA ASN A 169 -6.05 -18.49 -6.70
C ASN A 169 -7.06 -19.20 -5.78
N ALA A 170 -6.94 -19.04 -4.49
CA ALA A 170 -7.90 -19.58 -3.52
C ALA A 170 -9.30 -18.98 -3.70
N CYS A 171 -9.39 -17.67 -3.87
CA CYS A 171 -10.67 -16.98 -4.12
C CYS A 171 -11.33 -17.44 -5.43
N LEU A 172 -10.56 -17.59 -6.51
CA LEU A 172 -11.08 -18.04 -7.82
C LEU A 172 -11.62 -19.48 -7.78
N ASN A 173 -11.04 -20.35 -6.93
CA ASN A 173 -11.44 -21.74 -6.76
C ASN A 173 -12.52 -21.92 -5.69
N ALA A 174 -12.90 -20.88 -4.97
CA ALA A 174 -13.92 -20.96 -3.94
C ALA A 174 -15.32 -21.18 -4.53
N GLU A 175 -16.17 -21.94 -3.84
CA GLU A 175 -17.56 -22.14 -4.25
C GLU A 175 -18.45 -20.88 -4.07
N ASN A 176 -17.92 -19.87 -3.35
CA ASN A 176 -18.60 -18.60 -3.10
C ASN A 176 -18.39 -17.60 -4.26
N GLU A 177 -19.49 -17.12 -4.87
CA GLU A 177 -19.44 -16.18 -5.99
C GLU A 177 -18.82 -14.82 -5.64
N SER A 178 -19.11 -14.31 -4.46
CA SER A 178 -18.56 -13.03 -3.99
C SER A 178 -17.03 -13.10 -3.81
N LEU A 179 -16.50 -14.23 -3.33
CA LEU A 179 -15.06 -14.48 -3.27
C LEU A 179 -14.42 -14.60 -4.65
N ARG A 180 -15.07 -15.34 -5.57
CA ARG A 180 -14.57 -15.43 -6.96
C ARG A 180 -14.47 -14.08 -7.62
N ARG A 181 -15.48 -13.23 -7.43
CA ARG A 181 -15.48 -11.84 -7.92
C ARG A 181 -14.35 -11.01 -7.31
N ILE A 182 -14.06 -11.17 -6.01
CA ILE A 182 -12.89 -10.56 -5.37
C ILE A 182 -11.61 -11.07 -6.04
N GLY A 183 -11.45 -12.36 -6.24
CA GLY A 183 -10.30 -12.95 -6.91
C GLY A 183 -10.07 -12.41 -8.32
N GLU A 184 -11.13 -12.24 -9.12
CA GLU A 184 -11.06 -11.65 -10.47
C GLU A 184 -10.52 -10.23 -10.47
N HIS A 185 -10.87 -9.42 -9.45
CA HIS A 185 -10.43 -8.04 -9.32
C HIS A 185 -9.01 -7.89 -8.74
N LEU A 186 -8.44 -8.92 -8.14
CA LEU A 186 -7.07 -8.88 -7.64
C LEU A 186 -6.07 -8.88 -8.80
N ASN A 187 -5.33 -7.78 -8.95
CA ASN A 187 -4.26 -7.66 -9.92
C ASN A 187 -2.92 -8.03 -9.28
N LEU A 188 -2.20 -8.97 -9.88
CA LEU A 188 -0.91 -9.45 -9.36
C LEU A 188 0.26 -8.50 -9.62
N CYS A 189 0.08 -7.47 -10.46
CA CYS A 189 1.11 -6.51 -10.85
C CYS A 189 2.45 -7.19 -11.22
N GLU A 190 2.39 -8.26 -12.01
CA GLU A 190 3.52 -9.16 -12.30
C GLU A 190 4.73 -8.44 -12.86
N SER A 191 4.53 -7.48 -13.76
CA SER A 191 5.63 -6.73 -14.38
C SER A 191 6.44 -5.97 -13.32
N ILE A 192 5.76 -5.30 -12.37
CA ILE A 192 6.40 -4.56 -11.28
C ILE A 192 7.05 -5.54 -10.30
N ARG A 193 6.34 -6.60 -9.90
CA ARG A 193 6.85 -7.64 -9.01
C ARG A 193 8.13 -8.26 -9.54
N ASN A 194 8.12 -8.68 -10.80
CA ASN A 194 9.25 -9.33 -11.43
C ASN A 194 10.41 -8.36 -11.65
N ARG A 195 10.13 -7.10 -11.98
CA ARG A 195 11.14 -6.06 -12.09
C ARG A 195 11.83 -5.82 -10.75
N ILE A 196 11.10 -5.67 -9.66
CA ILE A 196 11.68 -5.52 -8.32
C ILE A 196 12.52 -6.75 -7.95
N ALA A 197 12.00 -7.96 -8.21
CA ALA A 197 12.71 -9.21 -7.91
C ALA A 197 14.05 -9.33 -8.65
N ARG A 198 14.13 -8.82 -9.89
CA ARG A 198 15.33 -8.84 -10.70
C ARG A 198 16.32 -7.75 -10.32
N GLU A 199 15.84 -6.52 -10.11
CA GLU A 199 16.69 -5.32 -10.05
C GLU A 199 17.15 -4.96 -8.64
N ILE A 200 16.40 -5.35 -7.60
CA ILE A 200 16.68 -5.00 -6.20
C ILE A 200 17.19 -6.22 -5.43
N LYS A 201 18.26 -6.06 -4.65
CA LYS A 201 18.73 -7.11 -3.74
C LYS A 201 17.64 -7.48 -2.73
N ASN A 202 17.59 -8.75 -2.32
CA ASN A 202 16.56 -9.23 -1.38
C ASN A 202 16.66 -8.61 0.01
N ASP A 203 17.85 -8.29 0.48
CA ASP A 203 18.09 -7.57 1.73
C ASP A 203 18.91 -6.29 1.46
N PRO A 204 18.27 -5.25 0.92
CA PRO A 204 18.93 -3.99 0.65
C PRO A 204 19.13 -3.18 1.94
N PRO A 205 20.10 -2.27 1.98
CA PRO A 205 20.24 -1.35 3.10
C PRO A 205 19.02 -0.44 3.24
N LEU A 206 18.80 0.09 4.44
CA LEU A 206 17.69 1.02 4.71
C LEU A 206 17.81 2.32 3.90
N LEU A 207 19.04 2.82 3.73
CA LEU A 207 19.34 4.09 3.08
C LEU A 207 20.05 3.83 1.75
N ILE A 208 19.62 4.50 0.68
CA ILE A 208 20.18 4.39 -0.68
C ILE A 208 21.66 4.80 -0.71
N ASN A 209 22.05 5.80 0.06
CA ASN A 209 23.42 6.33 0.10
C ASN A 209 24.46 5.34 0.64
N LYS A 210 24.03 4.25 1.27
CA LYS A 210 24.95 3.17 1.68
C LYS A 210 25.37 2.25 0.54
N GLY A 211 24.82 2.43 -0.66
CA GLY A 211 25.05 1.53 -1.80
C GLY A 211 24.46 0.14 -1.62
N GLY A 212 24.72 -0.78 -2.54
CA GLY A 212 24.33 -2.19 -2.42
C GLY A 212 22.82 -2.46 -2.58
N VAL A 213 22.05 -1.53 -3.15
CA VAL A 213 20.60 -1.67 -3.36
C VAL A 213 20.31 -2.48 -4.62
N ILE A 214 20.95 -2.16 -5.72
CA ILE A 214 20.75 -2.79 -7.03
C ILE A 214 21.41 -4.17 -7.05
N ALA A 215 20.75 -5.17 -7.61
CA ALA A 215 21.30 -6.49 -7.81
C ALA A 215 22.50 -6.47 -8.77
N ASP A 216 23.37 -7.46 -8.65
CA ASP A 216 24.53 -7.57 -9.52
C ASP A 216 24.08 -8.07 -10.91
N GLY A 217 24.75 -7.63 -11.99
CA GLY A 217 24.41 -7.98 -13.37
C GLY A 217 23.29 -7.15 -14.00
N ILE A 218 22.77 -6.13 -13.31
CA ILE A 218 21.69 -5.27 -13.83
C ILE A 218 22.22 -4.06 -14.58
N ASN A 219 23.35 -3.51 -14.14
CA ASN A 219 23.98 -2.36 -14.77
C ASN A 219 25.49 -2.61 -14.85
N ALA A 220 25.99 -2.77 -16.07
CA ALA A 220 27.40 -3.11 -16.32
C ALA A 220 28.37 -2.03 -15.79
N GLU A 221 28.04 -0.75 -15.94
CA GLU A 221 28.84 0.36 -15.43
C GLU A 221 28.93 0.33 -13.90
N LEU A 222 27.80 0.08 -13.24
CA LEU A 222 27.77 -0.05 -11.78
C LEU A 222 28.61 -1.26 -11.30
N ASP A 223 28.53 -2.37 -12.01
CA ASP A 223 29.28 -3.58 -11.67
C ASP A 223 30.79 -3.37 -11.88
N GLU A 224 31.18 -2.67 -12.95
CA GLU A 224 32.56 -2.26 -13.18
C GLU A 224 33.07 -1.35 -12.06
N LEU A 225 32.32 -0.31 -11.70
CA LEU A 225 32.68 0.59 -10.60
C LEU A 225 32.79 -0.16 -9.25
N ARG A 226 31.92 -1.12 -8.99
CA ARG A 226 32.02 -1.99 -7.81
C ARG A 226 33.29 -2.82 -7.84
N GLN A 227 33.62 -3.40 -8.98
CA GLN A 227 34.82 -4.21 -9.14
C GLN A 227 36.10 -3.38 -8.92
N ILE A 228 36.17 -2.14 -9.46
CA ILE A 228 37.23 -1.20 -9.19
C ILE A 228 37.32 -0.87 -7.68
N ALA A 229 36.19 -0.60 -7.03
CA ALA A 229 36.19 -0.29 -5.61
C ALA A 229 36.65 -1.47 -4.73
N TYR A 230 36.32 -2.70 -5.09
CA TYR A 230 36.78 -3.90 -4.40
C TYR A 230 38.24 -4.21 -4.67
N SER A 231 38.66 -4.15 -5.96
CA SER A 231 40.04 -4.40 -6.32
C SER A 231 40.99 -3.34 -5.73
N GLY A 232 40.56 -2.09 -5.66
CA GLY A 232 41.29 -1.03 -4.98
C GLY A 232 41.55 -1.32 -3.51
N LYS A 233 40.54 -1.85 -2.80
CA LYS A 233 40.70 -2.27 -1.42
C LYS A 233 41.64 -3.46 -1.26
N ASP A 234 41.52 -4.46 -2.11
CA ASP A 234 42.40 -5.63 -2.11
C ASP A 234 43.85 -5.24 -2.48
N TYR A 235 44.03 -4.33 -3.42
CA TYR A 235 45.33 -3.77 -3.77
C TYR A 235 45.94 -3.04 -2.56
N LEU A 236 45.21 -2.22 -1.86
CA LEU A 236 45.70 -1.51 -0.66
C LEU A 236 46.06 -2.50 0.47
N LEU A 237 45.29 -3.55 0.68
CA LEU A 237 45.61 -4.61 1.65
C LEU A 237 46.89 -5.35 1.28
N GLN A 238 47.05 -5.71 -0.02
CA GLN A 238 48.30 -6.33 -0.51
C GLN A 238 49.48 -5.39 -0.39
N LEU A 239 49.29 -4.11 -0.67
CA LEU A 239 50.36 -3.10 -0.54
C LEU A 239 50.75 -2.96 0.94
N GLN A 240 49.77 -2.84 1.85
CA GLN A 240 50.02 -2.77 3.28
C GLN A 240 50.81 -4.01 3.75
N GLN A 241 50.41 -5.20 3.35
CA GLN A 241 51.04 -6.43 3.74
C GLN A 241 52.51 -6.50 3.21
N ARG A 242 52.74 -6.12 1.94
CA ARG A 242 54.05 -6.04 1.32
C ARG A 242 54.96 -5.02 2.00
N GLU A 243 54.43 -3.83 2.33
CA GLU A 243 55.19 -2.81 3.04
C GLU A 243 55.48 -3.17 4.49
N SER A 244 54.54 -3.82 5.16
CA SER A 244 54.74 -4.36 6.52
C SER A 244 55.82 -5.43 6.53
N GLU A 245 55.85 -6.36 5.56
CA GLU A 245 56.90 -7.34 5.41
C GLU A 245 58.28 -6.71 5.06
N ARG A 246 58.27 -5.62 4.27
CA ARG A 246 59.52 -4.93 3.88
C ARG A 246 60.12 -4.08 5.00
N THR A 247 59.26 -3.47 5.81
CA THR A 247 59.68 -2.50 6.84
C THR A 247 59.72 -3.10 8.23
N GLU A 248 59.16 -4.32 8.41
CA GLU A 248 58.96 -4.96 9.72
C GLU A 248 58.12 -4.10 10.69
N ILE A 249 57.33 -3.16 10.17
CA ILE A 249 56.40 -2.31 10.93
C ILE A 249 54.96 -2.84 10.69
N PRO A 250 54.18 -3.16 11.75
CA PRO A 250 52.84 -3.71 11.62
C PRO A 250 51.82 -2.75 11.02
#